data_958538ae64815c46d0dd34cfe9dd2342
#
_entry.id   958538ae64815c46d0dd34cfe9dd2342
#
_cell.length_a   1.000
_cell.length_b   1.000
_cell.length_c   1.000
_cell.angle_alpha   90.00
_cell.angle_beta   90.00
_cell.angle_gamma   90.00
#
_symmetry.space_group_name_H-M   'P 1'
#
loop_
_entity.id
_entity.type
_entity.pdbx_description
1 polymer ?
#
loop_
_entity_poly.entity_id
_entity_poly.type
_entity_poly.pdbx_seq_one_letter_code
_entity_poly.pdbx_strand_id
1 'polypeptide(L)'
;MSAVPNSSEIASSGSPKARRRMSTGQRILFFVTAWLIVLMPFLFWWNTWFGRQLSDKQLSEYLHDDKKPRHIQHALVQIGERMSRRDASVTRWYPDVVRLAAYPVEEVRNTEAWVMGQDTSVAGFHESLLKMLNDSSLMVRGNAA
;
A
#
# COMPACT_ATOMS: atom_id res chain seq x y z
N MET A 1 -85.37 15.89 25.28
CA MET A 1 -84.85 14.57 25.65
C MET A 1 -83.71 14.31 24.71
N SER A 2 -82.51 14.64 25.14
CA SER A 2 -81.28 14.54 24.31
C SER A 2 -80.49 13.33 24.75
N ALA A 3 -80.28 12.42 23.82
CA ALA A 3 -79.44 11.26 24.04
C ALA A 3 -77.96 11.65 23.81
N VAL A 4 -77.15 11.42 24.82
CA VAL A 4 -75.65 11.57 24.74
C VAL A 4 -75.10 10.32 24.15
N PRO A 5 -74.24 10.38 23.08
CA PRO A 5 -73.59 9.23 22.60
C PRO A 5 -72.37 8.86 23.48
N ASN A 6 -72.27 7.61 23.77
CA ASN A 6 -71.26 6.93 24.61
C ASN A 6 -69.88 6.97 24.02
N SER A 7 -68.98 7.60 24.76
CA SER A 7 -67.53 7.71 24.36
C SER A 7 -66.74 6.49 24.82
N SER A 8 -66.90 5.34 24.18
CA SER A 8 -66.16 4.12 24.56
C SER A 8 -65.77 3.22 23.37
N GLU A 9 -65.14 3.79 22.38
CA GLU A 9 -64.55 2.95 21.32
C GLU A 9 -63.40 3.65 20.60
N ILE A 10 -62.31 3.95 21.29
CA ILE A 10 -60.99 4.10 20.63
C ILE A 10 -59.92 3.55 21.59
N ALA A 11 -59.91 2.26 21.77
CA ALA A 11 -58.71 1.56 22.28
C ALA A 11 -58.09 0.80 21.13
N SER A 12 -57.39 1.51 20.26
CA SER A 12 -56.49 0.91 19.27
C SER A 12 -55.36 0.21 20.01
N SER A 13 -55.51 -1.09 20.20
CA SER A 13 -54.49 -1.99 20.74
C SER A 13 -53.34 -2.14 19.74
N GLY A 14 -52.41 -1.19 19.75
CA GLY A 14 -51.08 -1.38 19.15
C GLY A 14 -50.32 -2.39 19.99
N SER A 15 -50.42 -3.67 19.64
CA SER A 15 -49.53 -4.72 20.22
C SER A 15 -48.08 -4.29 20.12
N PRO A 16 -47.30 -4.21 21.20
CA PRO A 16 -45.87 -3.93 21.12
C PRO A 16 -45.22 -5.09 20.36
N LYS A 17 -44.67 -4.81 19.18
CA LYS A 17 -43.85 -5.77 18.42
C LYS A 17 -42.71 -6.24 19.34
N ALA A 18 -42.82 -7.46 19.86
CA ALA A 18 -41.82 -8.06 20.70
C ALA A 18 -40.48 -8.02 19.95
N ARG A 19 -39.52 -7.21 20.43
CA ARG A 19 -38.16 -7.17 19.95
C ARG A 19 -37.57 -8.58 20.18
N ARG A 20 -37.51 -9.34 19.12
CA ARG A 20 -36.93 -10.70 19.10
C ARG A 20 -35.47 -10.60 19.53
N ARG A 21 -35.17 -10.90 20.78
CA ARG A 21 -33.79 -10.93 21.28
C ARG A 21 -33.06 -12.04 20.56
N MET A 22 -32.01 -11.67 19.82
CA MET A 22 -31.13 -12.66 19.18
C MET A 22 -30.53 -13.58 20.23
N SER A 23 -30.51 -14.87 19.93
CA SER A 23 -29.84 -15.86 20.80
C SER A 23 -28.34 -15.58 20.86
N THR A 24 -27.68 -16.02 21.94
CA THR A 24 -26.21 -15.86 22.08
C THR A 24 -25.46 -16.47 20.90
N GLY A 25 -25.90 -17.62 20.40
CA GLY A 25 -25.30 -18.24 19.20
C GLY A 25 -25.43 -17.38 17.94
N GLN A 26 -26.60 -16.75 17.73
CA GLN A 26 -26.82 -15.83 16.59
C GLN A 26 -25.95 -14.58 16.69
N ARG A 27 -25.71 -14.06 17.88
CA ARG A 27 -24.82 -12.92 18.10
C ARG A 27 -23.36 -13.30 17.78
N ILE A 28 -22.89 -14.44 18.28
CA ILE A 28 -21.53 -14.93 18.01
C ILE A 28 -21.36 -15.14 16.50
N LEU A 29 -22.31 -15.81 15.86
CA LEU A 29 -22.27 -16.04 14.42
C LEU A 29 -22.23 -14.72 13.64
N PHE A 30 -23.05 -13.75 14.02
CA PHE A 30 -23.06 -12.42 13.39
C PHE A 30 -21.70 -11.71 13.52
N PHE A 31 -21.10 -11.71 14.72
CA PHE A 31 -19.80 -11.07 14.93
C PHE A 31 -18.68 -11.78 14.18
N VAL A 32 -18.68 -13.11 14.17
CA VAL A 32 -17.68 -13.90 13.41
C VAL A 32 -17.82 -13.63 11.92
N THR A 33 -19.04 -13.62 11.39
CA THR A 33 -19.27 -13.35 9.96
C THR A 33 -18.88 -11.91 9.61
N ALA A 34 -19.26 -10.93 10.43
CA ALA A 34 -18.88 -9.53 10.22
C ALA A 34 -17.35 -9.34 10.25
N TRP A 35 -16.69 -10.02 11.18
CA TRP A 35 -15.23 -9.99 11.30
C TRP A 35 -14.54 -10.62 10.09
N LEU A 36 -15.05 -11.75 9.59
CA LEU A 36 -14.52 -12.40 8.38
C LEU A 36 -14.71 -11.52 7.13
N ILE A 37 -15.86 -10.86 7.00
CA ILE A 37 -16.14 -9.95 5.85
C ILE A 37 -15.17 -8.77 5.84
N VAL A 38 -14.75 -8.26 7.00
CA VAL A 38 -13.80 -7.14 7.09
C VAL A 38 -12.35 -7.62 7.03
N LEU A 39 -12.03 -8.69 7.75
CA LEU A 39 -10.66 -9.16 7.89
C LEU A 39 -10.13 -9.80 6.61
N MET A 40 -10.95 -10.59 5.90
CA MET A 40 -10.51 -11.29 4.68
C MET A 40 -10.10 -10.34 3.56
N PRO A 41 -10.90 -9.32 3.17
CA PRO A 41 -10.47 -8.32 2.20
C PRO A 41 -9.25 -7.53 2.68
N PHE A 42 -9.18 -7.22 3.97
CA PHE A 42 -8.05 -6.51 4.56
C PHE A 42 -6.75 -7.33 4.47
N LEU A 43 -6.77 -8.61 4.84
CA LEU A 43 -5.61 -9.50 4.72
C LEU A 43 -5.21 -9.73 3.26
N PHE A 44 -6.19 -9.89 2.36
CA PHE A 44 -5.95 -10.00 0.93
C PHE A 44 -5.29 -8.72 0.38
N TRP A 45 -5.85 -7.56 0.71
CA TRP A 45 -5.32 -6.27 0.33
C TRP A 45 -3.92 -6.03 0.93
N TRP A 46 -3.72 -6.35 2.22
CA TRP A 46 -2.42 -6.27 2.89
C TRP A 46 -1.38 -7.14 2.20
N ASN A 47 -1.69 -8.39 1.93
CA ASN A 47 -0.76 -9.33 1.28
C ASN A 47 -0.46 -8.97 -0.18
N THR A 48 -1.40 -8.30 -0.86
CA THR A 48 -1.26 -7.90 -2.26
C THR A 48 -0.57 -6.54 -2.41
N TRP A 49 -0.80 -5.63 -1.47
CA TRP A 49 -0.32 -4.25 -1.56
C TRP A 49 1.00 -4.00 -0.81
N PHE A 50 1.19 -4.62 0.35
CA PHE A 50 2.37 -4.40 1.19
C PHE A 50 3.53 -5.38 0.94
N GLY A 51 3.65 -5.91 -0.26
CA GLY A 51 4.95 -6.35 -0.65
C GLY A 51 5.17 -7.84 -0.61
N ARG A 52 4.80 -8.44 -1.70
CA ARG A 52 5.46 -9.67 -2.08
C ARG A 52 6.94 -9.35 -2.24
N GLN A 53 7.76 -9.83 -1.31
CA GLN A 53 9.21 -9.69 -1.45
C GLN A 53 9.66 -10.43 -2.71
N LEU A 54 10.36 -9.72 -3.55
CA LEU A 54 10.95 -10.30 -4.76
C LEU A 54 12.15 -11.17 -4.37
N SER A 55 12.27 -12.32 -5.00
CA SER A 55 13.50 -13.11 -4.93
C SER A 55 14.64 -12.37 -5.66
N ASP A 56 15.87 -12.70 -5.34
CA ASP A 56 17.06 -12.11 -6.00
C ASP A 56 17.00 -12.22 -7.52
N LYS A 57 16.50 -13.37 -8.01
CA LYS A 57 16.30 -13.58 -9.45
C LYS A 57 15.28 -12.60 -10.03
N GLN A 58 14.14 -12.43 -9.35
CA GLN A 58 13.09 -11.49 -9.77
C GLN A 58 13.57 -10.03 -9.69
N LEU A 59 14.36 -9.67 -8.68
CA LEU A 59 14.97 -8.34 -8.60
C LEU A 59 15.82 -8.05 -9.83
N SER A 60 16.71 -8.98 -10.20
CA SER A 60 17.55 -8.83 -11.39
C SER A 60 16.73 -8.77 -12.68
N GLU A 61 15.70 -9.61 -12.83
CA GLU A 61 14.81 -9.58 -13.98
C GLU A 61 14.02 -8.25 -14.08
N TYR A 62 13.53 -7.75 -12.96
CA TYR A 62 12.73 -6.51 -12.90
C TYR A 62 13.55 -5.26 -13.18
N LEU A 63 14.83 -5.20 -12.75
CA LEU A 63 15.73 -4.08 -13.05
C LEU A 63 16.03 -3.94 -14.55
N HIS A 64 15.82 -4.99 -15.33
CA HIS A 64 16.07 -5.03 -16.78
C HIS A 64 14.77 -5.10 -17.61
N ASP A 65 13.60 -4.97 -16.98
CA ASP A 65 12.32 -4.98 -17.70
C ASP A 65 11.95 -3.57 -18.20
N ASP A 66 12.64 -3.12 -19.23
CA ASP A 66 12.42 -1.81 -19.83
C ASP A 66 11.01 -1.62 -20.42
N LYS A 67 10.26 -2.72 -20.62
CA LYS A 67 8.87 -2.64 -21.09
C LYS A 67 7.89 -2.25 -19.99
N LYS A 68 8.30 -2.42 -18.73
CA LYS A 68 7.44 -2.17 -17.56
C LYS A 68 8.18 -1.35 -16.50
N PRO A 69 8.24 -0.01 -16.64
CA PRO A 69 8.92 0.85 -15.66
C PRO A 69 8.50 0.62 -14.20
N ARG A 70 7.26 0.18 -13.97
CA ARG A 70 6.76 -0.16 -12.63
C ARG A 70 7.47 -1.37 -12.00
N HIS A 71 7.94 -2.33 -12.81
CA HIS A 71 8.75 -3.44 -12.32
C HIS A 71 10.09 -2.93 -11.82
N ILE A 72 10.72 -2.03 -12.60
CA ILE A 72 11.98 -1.39 -12.21
C ILE A 72 11.80 -0.64 -10.89
N GLN A 73 10.76 0.21 -10.77
CA GLN A 73 10.47 0.92 -9.53
C GLN A 73 10.28 -0.02 -8.34
N HIS A 74 9.52 -1.10 -8.52
CA HIS A 74 9.29 -2.08 -7.46
C HIS A 74 10.59 -2.74 -7.00
N ALA A 75 11.47 -3.12 -7.93
CA ALA A 75 12.78 -3.68 -7.60
C ALA A 75 13.65 -2.66 -6.87
N LEU A 76 13.70 -1.42 -7.35
CA LEU A 76 14.45 -0.33 -6.72
C LEU A 76 14.02 -0.06 -5.28
N VAL A 77 12.71 0.02 -5.02
CA VAL A 77 12.20 0.21 -3.65
C VAL A 77 12.67 -0.92 -2.74
N GLN A 78 12.60 -2.17 -3.18
CA GLN A 78 13.05 -3.29 -2.36
C GLN A 78 14.57 -3.31 -2.14
N ILE A 79 15.35 -2.86 -3.11
CA ILE A 79 16.80 -2.66 -2.94
C ILE A 79 17.05 -1.58 -1.90
N GLY A 80 16.38 -0.43 -1.99
CA GLY A 80 16.49 0.65 -1.00
C GLY A 80 16.11 0.20 0.42
N GLU A 81 15.04 -0.61 0.56
CA GLU A 81 14.65 -1.19 1.84
C GLU A 81 15.70 -2.17 2.39
N ARG A 82 16.33 -2.97 1.54
CA ARG A 82 17.43 -3.87 1.94
C ARG A 82 18.67 -3.07 2.34
N MET A 83 18.99 -1.99 1.61
CA MET A 83 20.09 -1.08 1.96
C MET A 83 19.89 -0.47 3.35
N SER A 84 18.70 0.05 3.64
CA SER A 84 18.39 0.64 4.96
C SER A 84 18.49 -0.39 6.10
N ARG A 85 18.30 -1.68 5.81
CA ARG A 85 18.53 -2.80 6.75
C ARG A 85 19.99 -3.27 6.80
N ARG A 86 20.88 -2.64 6.02
CA ARG A 86 22.30 -3.01 5.89
C ARG A 86 22.52 -4.45 5.38
N ASP A 87 21.65 -4.92 4.48
CA ASP A 87 21.81 -6.21 3.84
C ASP A 87 22.92 -6.14 2.78
N ALA A 88 24.06 -6.76 3.07
CA ALA A 88 25.22 -6.75 2.18
C ALA A 88 24.96 -7.40 0.80
N SER A 89 23.91 -8.20 0.66
CA SER A 89 23.57 -8.85 -0.61
C SER A 89 23.19 -7.87 -1.71
N VAL A 90 22.81 -6.63 -1.36
CA VAL A 90 22.37 -5.59 -2.31
C VAL A 90 23.50 -5.06 -3.20
N THR A 91 24.75 -5.17 -2.76
CA THR A 91 25.92 -4.62 -3.49
C THR A 91 26.03 -5.12 -4.94
N ARG A 92 25.50 -6.32 -5.21
CA ARG A 92 25.48 -6.90 -6.55
C ARG A 92 24.66 -6.09 -7.56
N TRP A 93 23.67 -5.32 -7.11
CA TRP A 93 22.80 -4.51 -7.96
C TRP A 93 23.22 -3.04 -8.06
N TYR A 94 24.24 -2.59 -7.32
CA TYR A 94 24.71 -1.21 -7.40
C TYR A 94 25.04 -0.72 -8.82
N PRO A 95 25.66 -1.54 -9.71
CA PRO A 95 25.86 -1.14 -11.09
C PRO A 95 24.53 -0.87 -11.86
N ASP A 96 23.50 -1.67 -11.59
CA ASP A 96 22.17 -1.46 -12.19
C ASP A 96 21.50 -0.21 -11.65
N VAL A 97 21.62 0.04 -10.33
CA VAL A 97 21.16 1.27 -9.68
C VAL A 97 21.79 2.47 -10.37
N VAL A 98 23.12 2.54 -10.51
CA VAL A 98 23.80 3.66 -11.20
C VAL A 98 23.36 3.80 -12.66
N ARG A 99 23.17 2.70 -13.37
CA ARG A 99 22.71 2.71 -14.77
C ARG A 99 21.34 3.39 -14.92
N LEU A 100 20.44 3.14 -13.99
CA LEU A 100 19.06 3.64 -14.01
C LEU A 100 18.95 5.14 -13.69
N ALA A 101 19.99 5.78 -13.19
CA ALA A 101 20.03 7.22 -12.91
C ALA A 101 19.72 8.09 -14.14
N ALA A 102 20.00 7.56 -15.35
CA ALA A 102 19.69 8.22 -16.62
C ALA A 102 18.47 7.63 -17.34
N TYR A 103 17.62 6.87 -16.62
CA TYR A 103 16.46 6.23 -17.23
C TYR A 103 15.45 7.26 -17.79
N PRO A 104 14.82 7.03 -18.95
CA PRO A 104 13.96 8.03 -19.60
C PRO A 104 12.70 8.40 -18.80
N VAL A 105 12.19 7.46 -17.97
CA VAL A 105 10.97 7.67 -17.19
C VAL A 105 11.29 8.37 -15.86
N GLU A 106 10.67 9.52 -15.64
CA GLU A 106 10.91 10.39 -14.47
C GLU A 106 10.69 9.65 -13.13
N GLU A 107 9.63 8.86 -13.03
CA GLU A 107 9.26 8.16 -11.80
C GLU A 107 10.33 7.13 -11.40
N VAL A 108 11.00 6.54 -12.38
CA VAL A 108 12.12 5.63 -12.13
C VAL A 108 13.31 6.42 -11.59
N ARG A 109 13.71 7.53 -12.25
CA ARG A 109 14.80 8.39 -11.77
C ARG A 109 14.53 8.97 -10.39
N ASN A 110 13.27 9.32 -10.12
CA ASN A 110 12.87 9.81 -8.79
C ASN A 110 13.06 8.74 -7.70
N THR A 111 12.64 7.50 -7.97
CA THR A 111 12.86 6.36 -7.07
C THR A 111 14.35 6.06 -6.90
N GLU A 112 15.09 6.19 -7.98
CA GLU A 112 16.55 5.98 -8.04
C GLU A 112 17.30 6.95 -7.12
N ALA A 113 16.99 8.25 -7.19
CA ALA A 113 17.59 9.25 -6.32
C ALA A 113 17.36 8.92 -4.84
N TRP A 114 16.16 8.48 -4.48
CA TRP A 114 15.86 8.03 -3.14
C TRP A 114 16.67 6.80 -2.72
N VAL A 115 16.83 5.81 -3.61
CA VAL A 115 17.61 4.59 -3.33
C VAL A 115 19.08 4.94 -3.10
N MET A 116 19.68 5.75 -3.98
CA MET A 116 21.07 6.17 -3.84
C MET A 116 21.31 7.00 -2.57
N GLY A 117 20.32 7.77 -2.14
CA GLY A 117 20.36 8.51 -0.89
C GLY A 117 20.41 7.63 0.38
N GLN A 118 20.10 6.31 0.29
CA GLN A 118 20.20 5.40 1.44
C GLN A 118 21.66 5.15 1.88
N ASP A 119 22.61 5.24 0.94
CA ASP A 119 24.05 5.10 1.25
C ASP A 119 24.90 5.90 0.27
N THR A 120 25.17 7.15 0.61
CA THR A 120 25.99 8.05 -0.22
C THR A 120 27.49 7.73 -0.19
N SER A 121 27.93 6.78 0.65
CA SER A 121 29.33 6.32 0.68
C SER A 121 29.69 5.41 -0.50
N VAL A 122 28.70 4.89 -1.21
CA VAL A 122 28.92 4.04 -2.38
C VAL A 122 29.47 4.87 -3.53
N ALA A 123 30.62 4.48 -4.06
CA ALA A 123 31.20 5.12 -5.23
C ALA A 123 30.22 5.08 -6.41
N GLY A 124 30.06 6.17 -7.11
CA GLY A 124 29.09 6.31 -8.20
C GLY A 124 27.69 6.77 -7.77
N PHE A 125 27.22 6.49 -6.56
CA PHE A 125 25.94 7.03 -6.06
C PHE A 125 26.05 8.54 -5.86
N HIS A 126 27.05 8.96 -5.14
CA HIS A 126 27.31 10.39 -4.93
C HIS A 126 27.45 11.17 -6.25
N GLU A 127 28.23 10.65 -7.20
CA GLU A 127 28.38 11.29 -8.51
C GLU A 127 27.08 11.32 -9.31
N SER A 128 26.28 10.25 -9.23
CA SER A 128 24.97 10.19 -9.89
C SER A 128 24.00 11.19 -9.29
N LEU A 129 23.94 11.28 -7.96
CA LEU A 129 23.11 12.25 -7.25
C LEU A 129 23.49 13.69 -7.62
N LEU A 130 24.79 14.01 -7.68
CA LEU A 130 25.24 15.33 -8.14
C LEU A 130 24.77 15.68 -9.56
N LYS A 131 24.77 14.70 -10.47
CA LYS A 131 24.20 14.90 -11.83
C LYS A 131 22.70 15.10 -11.78
N MET A 132 21.98 14.33 -10.94
CA MET A 132 20.53 14.43 -10.81
C MET A 132 20.05 15.74 -10.17
N LEU A 133 20.90 16.50 -9.50
CA LEU A 133 20.59 17.88 -9.06
C LEU A 133 20.26 18.80 -10.25
N ASN A 134 20.68 18.46 -11.46
CA ASN A 134 20.38 19.20 -12.68
C ASN A 134 19.32 18.49 -13.56
N ASP A 135 18.58 17.53 -13.01
CA ASP A 135 17.50 16.84 -13.73
C ASP A 135 16.40 17.81 -14.17
N SER A 136 15.75 17.53 -15.28
CA SER A 136 14.60 18.32 -15.76
C SER A 136 13.42 18.30 -14.77
N SER A 137 13.24 17.20 -14.04
CA SER A 137 12.20 17.04 -13.04
C SER A 137 12.57 17.69 -11.70
N LEU A 138 11.64 18.50 -11.18
CA LEU A 138 11.77 19.07 -9.83
C LEU A 138 11.79 17.99 -8.73
N MET A 139 11.00 16.92 -8.91
CA MET A 139 10.91 15.82 -7.97
C MET A 139 12.25 15.06 -7.88
N VAL A 140 12.86 14.79 -9.02
CA VAL A 140 14.18 14.13 -9.08
C VAL A 140 15.23 14.99 -8.41
N ARG A 141 15.28 16.30 -8.73
CA ARG A 141 16.22 17.24 -8.09
C ARG A 141 16.03 17.29 -6.58
N GLY A 142 14.77 17.32 -6.11
CA GLY A 142 14.46 17.36 -4.68
C GLY A 142 14.89 16.09 -3.93
N ASN A 143 14.80 14.92 -4.55
CA ASN A 143 15.26 13.67 -3.94
C ASN A 143 16.78 13.46 -4.05
N ALA A 144 17.44 14.16 -4.96
CA ALA A 144 18.90 14.10 -5.12
C ALA A 144 19.66 15.05 -4.18
N ALA A 145 18.95 16.00 -3.54
CA ALA A 145 19.52 17.00 -2.62
C ALA A 145 19.66 16.48 -1.20
#